data_7e5f792ac8cf045ba8348989bf49a9cb
#
_entry.id   7e5f792ac8cf045ba8348989bf49a9cb
#
_cell.length_a   1.000
_cell.length_b   1.000
_cell.length_c   1.000
_cell.angle_alpha   90.00
_cell.angle_beta   90.00
_cell.angle_gamma   90.00
#
_symmetry.space_group_name_H-M   'P 1'
#
loop_
_entity.id
_entity.type
_entity.pdbx_description
1 polymer ?
#
loop_
_entity_poly.entity_id
_entity_poly.type
_entity_poly.pdbx_seq_one_letter_code
_entity_poly.pdbx_strand_id
1 'polypeptide(L)'
;MYAEEIVPKLKKEFGIENQMAVPRIEKVSLNMGMGEAISNIKILDDAVEEMAALAGQRPTVTRAQKSIAAFKLREGMPIGCRVTLRGDRMWDFLDRLISVALPRVRDFRGVSGKSFDGRGNYTLGIRDHLIFQEVDYNKVERTKGMNITIVTTAGNDERAQYLLRELGMPFTR
;
A
#
# COMPACT_ATOMS: atom_id res chain seq x y z
N MET A 1 -20.30 4.42 5.45
CA MET A 1 -19.20 5.41 5.28
C MET A 1 -18.95 5.78 3.81
N TYR A 2 -18.27 4.96 2.95
CA TYR A 2 -18.00 5.38 1.56
C TYR A 2 -19.27 5.73 0.77
N ALA A 3 -20.23 4.81 0.68
CA ALA A 3 -21.44 4.99 -0.13
C ALA A 3 -22.39 6.08 0.40
N GLU A 4 -22.48 6.23 1.72
CA GLU A 4 -23.47 7.09 2.38
C GLU A 4 -22.97 8.51 2.62
N GLU A 5 -21.67 8.67 2.85
CA GLU A 5 -21.09 9.97 3.25
C GLU A 5 -20.17 10.56 2.17
N ILE A 6 -19.28 9.74 1.60
CA ILE A 6 -18.23 10.23 0.68
C ILE A 6 -18.77 10.45 -0.72
N VAL A 7 -19.59 9.53 -1.22
CA VAL A 7 -20.20 9.64 -2.58
C VAL A 7 -21.00 10.93 -2.76
N PRO A 8 -21.89 11.36 -1.82
CA PRO A 8 -22.60 12.62 -1.95
C PRO A 8 -21.69 13.85 -1.96
N LYS A 9 -20.63 13.84 -1.14
CA LYS A 9 -19.64 14.93 -1.08
C LYS A 9 -18.87 15.05 -2.39
N LEU A 10 -18.38 13.92 -2.94
CA LEU A 10 -17.69 13.88 -4.22
C LEU A 10 -18.56 14.37 -5.38
N LYS A 11 -19.85 13.99 -5.41
CA LYS A 11 -20.79 14.46 -6.41
C LYS A 11 -20.98 15.97 -6.36
N LYS A 12 -21.11 16.52 -5.15
CA LYS A 12 -21.30 17.95 -4.93
C LYS A 12 -20.06 18.77 -5.31
N GLU A 13 -18.87 18.30 -4.91
CA GLU A 13 -17.60 19.00 -5.13
C GLU A 13 -17.21 19.03 -6.62
N PHE A 14 -17.35 17.91 -7.31
CA PHE A 14 -16.89 17.77 -8.71
C PHE A 14 -18.04 17.81 -9.74
N GLY A 15 -19.27 18.09 -9.33
CA GLY A 15 -20.41 18.19 -10.25
C GLY A 15 -20.71 16.87 -10.99
N ILE A 16 -20.49 15.71 -10.35
CA ILE A 16 -20.64 14.40 -10.99
C ILE A 16 -22.11 13.96 -10.90
N GLU A 17 -22.83 13.97 -12.02
CA GLU A 17 -24.24 13.51 -12.08
C GLU A 17 -24.32 11.98 -12.03
N ASN A 18 -23.49 11.30 -12.82
CA ASN A 18 -23.52 9.84 -12.93
C ASN A 18 -22.86 9.18 -11.72
N GLN A 19 -23.61 8.36 -11.00
CA GLN A 19 -23.12 7.60 -9.84
C GLN A 19 -21.96 6.66 -10.17
N MET A 20 -21.93 6.10 -11.37
CA MET A 20 -20.87 5.19 -11.81
C MET A 20 -19.55 5.90 -12.14
N ALA A 21 -19.59 7.22 -12.35
CA ALA A 21 -18.40 8.05 -12.61
C ALA A 21 -17.75 8.56 -11.32
N VAL A 22 -18.35 8.32 -10.15
CA VAL A 22 -17.78 8.73 -8.86
C VAL A 22 -16.48 7.96 -8.59
N PRO A 23 -15.39 8.65 -8.21
CA PRO A 23 -14.12 8.01 -7.86
C PRO A 23 -14.27 6.98 -6.75
N ARG A 24 -13.71 5.80 -6.96
CA ARG A 24 -13.68 4.71 -5.96
C ARG A 24 -12.30 4.08 -5.90
N ILE A 25 -11.98 3.45 -4.78
CA ILE A 25 -10.79 2.62 -4.67
C ILE A 25 -11.05 1.29 -5.37
N GLU A 26 -10.16 0.89 -6.26
CA GLU A 26 -10.26 -0.35 -7.02
C GLU A 26 -9.50 -1.49 -6.35
N LYS A 27 -8.28 -1.21 -5.90
CA LYS A 27 -7.38 -2.18 -5.26
C LYS A 27 -6.30 -1.47 -4.46
N VAL A 28 -5.71 -2.21 -3.51
CA VAL A 28 -4.47 -1.83 -2.83
C VAL A 28 -3.41 -2.88 -3.13
N SER A 29 -2.25 -2.46 -3.58
CA SER A 29 -1.11 -3.32 -3.84
C SER A 29 -0.02 -3.07 -2.80
N LEU A 30 0.38 -4.12 -2.10
CA LEU A 30 1.50 -4.10 -1.16
C LEU A 30 2.69 -4.76 -1.83
N ASN A 31 3.86 -4.18 -1.69
CA ASN A 31 5.10 -4.71 -2.24
C ASN A 31 6.26 -4.53 -1.25
N MET A 32 7.00 -5.60 -1.01
CA MET A 32 8.26 -5.58 -0.29
C MET A 32 9.38 -6.01 -1.24
N GLY A 33 10.33 -5.11 -1.50
CA GLY A 33 11.56 -5.41 -2.24
C GLY A 33 12.64 -5.91 -1.28
N MET A 34 13.12 -7.13 -1.52
CA MET A 34 14.09 -7.81 -0.66
C MET A 34 15.39 -8.08 -1.42
N GLY A 35 16.20 -7.04 -1.62
CA GLY A 35 17.52 -7.20 -2.29
C GLY A 35 18.47 -8.14 -1.53
N GLU A 36 18.33 -8.23 -0.21
CA GLU A 36 19.13 -9.12 0.64
C GLU A 36 18.75 -10.61 0.47
N ALA A 37 17.56 -10.92 -0.04
CA ALA A 37 17.13 -12.29 -0.30
C ALA A 37 18.01 -13.03 -1.32
N ILE A 38 18.81 -12.30 -2.10
CA ILE A 38 19.81 -12.86 -3.01
C ILE A 38 20.85 -13.69 -2.24
N SER A 39 21.24 -13.24 -1.05
CA SER A 39 22.21 -13.92 -0.19
C SER A 39 21.58 -14.84 0.85
N ASN A 40 20.35 -14.57 1.27
CA ASN A 40 19.66 -15.35 2.29
C ASN A 40 18.15 -15.48 1.99
N ILE A 41 17.73 -16.63 1.50
CA ILE A 41 16.34 -16.94 1.14
C ILE A 41 15.41 -16.90 2.36
N LYS A 42 15.89 -17.23 3.57
CA LYS A 42 15.08 -17.24 4.79
C LYS A 42 14.43 -15.87 5.07
N ILE A 43 15.17 -14.79 4.81
CA ILE A 43 14.63 -13.42 4.98
C ILE A 43 13.39 -13.17 4.13
N LEU A 44 13.32 -13.80 2.95
CA LEU A 44 12.16 -13.69 2.09
C LEU A 44 10.99 -14.52 2.60
N ASP A 45 11.25 -15.73 3.11
CA ASP A 45 10.18 -16.57 3.66
C ASP A 45 9.54 -15.88 4.87
N ASP A 46 10.33 -15.29 5.76
CA ASP A 46 9.85 -14.46 6.88
C ASP A 46 9.02 -13.26 6.38
N ALA A 47 9.48 -12.57 5.32
CA ALA A 47 8.74 -11.46 4.74
C ALA A 47 7.40 -11.89 4.13
N VAL A 48 7.33 -13.09 3.56
CA VAL A 48 6.08 -13.67 3.03
C VAL A 48 5.09 -13.96 4.15
N GLU A 49 5.56 -14.51 5.28
CA GLU A 49 4.71 -14.78 6.44
C GLU A 49 4.20 -13.47 7.08
N GLU A 50 5.08 -12.50 7.29
CA GLU A 50 4.72 -11.19 7.83
C GLU A 50 3.72 -10.47 6.93
N MET A 51 3.96 -10.44 5.61
CA MET A 51 3.02 -9.83 4.67
C MET A 51 1.69 -10.60 4.60
N ALA A 52 1.70 -11.91 4.76
CA ALA A 52 0.48 -12.71 4.81
C ALA A 52 -0.37 -12.36 6.05
N ALA A 53 0.28 -12.16 7.20
CA ALA A 53 -0.40 -11.70 8.42
C ALA A 53 -1.02 -10.30 8.25
N LEU A 54 -0.28 -9.36 7.64
CA LEU A 54 -0.76 -8.00 7.36
C LEU A 54 -1.94 -7.98 6.39
N ALA A 55 -1.83 -8.75 5.31
CA ALA A 55 -2.78 -8.70 4.19
C ALA A 55 -4.01 -9.61 4.40
N GLY A 56 -3.94 -10.56 5.34
CA GLY A 56 -4.95 -11.63 5.46
C GLY A 56 -5.02 -12.53 4.21
N GLN A 57 -3.98 -12.49 3.37
CA GLN A 57 -3.90 -13.22 2.12
C GLN A 57 -2.44 -13.57 1.81
N ARG A 58 -2.18 -14.78 1.32
CA ARG A 58 -0.82 -15.21 0.97
C ARG A 58 -0.26 -14.36 -0.18
N PRO A 59 0.91 -13.72 0.00
CA PRO A 59 1.57 -12.94 -1.05
C PRO A 59 2.21 -13.86 -2.10
N THR A 60 2.45 -13.28 -3.27
CA THR A 60 3.18 -13.93 -4.36
C THR A 60 4.65 -13.51 -4.28
N VAL A 61 5.56 -14.46 -4.36
CA VAL A 61 7.01 -14.19 -4.47
C VAL A 61 7.31 -13.64 -5.85
N THR A 62 7.94 -12.49 -5.90
CA THR A 62 8.38 -11.86 -7.15
C THR A 62 9.80 -12.30 -7.49
N ARG A 63 10.00 -12.68 -8.75
CA ARG A 63 11.29 -13.19 -9.27
C ARG A 63 11.88 -12.25 -10.29
N ALA A 64 13.21 -12.24 -10.37
CA ALA A 64 13.93 -11.45 -11.34
C ALA A 64 13.62 -11.91 -12.77
N GLN A 65 13.31 -10.98 -13.66
CA GLN A 65 13.03 -11.25 -15.08
C GLN A 65 14.31 -11.23 -15.94
N LYS A 66 15.37 -10.60 -15.46
CA LYS A 66 16.65 -10.46 -16.18
C LYS A 66 17.81 -10.66 -15.21
N SER A 67 18.91 -11.20 -15.73
CA SER A 67 20.17 -11.30 -14.98
C SER A 67 20.90 -9.97 -15.04
N ILE A 68 21.37 -9.46 -13.88
CA ILE A 68 22.11 -8.19 -13.76
C ILE A 68 23.36 -8.47 -12.92
N ALA A 69 24.53 -8.46 -13.57
CA ALA A 69 25.80 -8.80 -12.94
C ALA A 69 26.19 -7.82 -11.79
N ALA A 70 25.91 -6.53 -11.96
CA ALA A 70 26.18 -5.51 -10.96
C ALA A 70 25.50 -5.77 -9.61
N PHE A 71 24.32 -6.38 -9.61
CA PHE A 71 23.56 -6.75 -8.42
C PHE A 71 23.70 -8.22 -8.03
N LYS A 72 24.59 -8.98 -8.69
CA LYS A 72 24.75 -10.44 -8.51
C LYS A 72 23.41 -11.20 -8.66
N LEU A 73 22.53 -10.68 -9.52
CA LEU A 73 21.19 -11.17 -9.75
C LEU A 73 21.15 -12.05 -10.98
N ARG A 74 20.53 -13.23 -10.85
CA ARG A 74 20.23 -14.14 -11.98
C ARG A 74 18.73 -14.17 -12.23
N GLU A 75 18.35 -14.40 -13.47
CA GLU A 75 16.96 -14.64 -13.85
C GLU A 75 16.35 -15.76 -13.01
N GLY A 76 15.11 -15.57 -12.58
CA GLY A 76 14.37 -16.52 -11.74
C GLY A 76 14.68 -16.42 -10.24
N MET A 77 15.69 -15.68 -9.80
CA MET A 77 15.96 -15.50 -8.38
C MET A 77 14.84 -14.73 -7.68
N PRO A 78 14.41 -15.17 -6.48
CA PRO A 78 13.39 -14.46 -5.70
C PRO A 78 13.98 -13.17 -5.14
N ILE A 79 13.29 -12.04 -5.35
CA ILE A 79 13.77 -10.69 -4.98
C ILE A 79 12.77 -9.87 -4.17
N GLY A 80 11.61 -10.43 -3.87
CA GLY A 80 10.59 -9.74 -3.09
C GLY A 80 9.29 -10.49 -3.03
N CYS A 81 8.31 -9.87 -2.40
CA CYS A 81 6.95 -10.39 -2.35
C CYS A 81 5.93 -9.27 -2.59
N ARG A 82 4.78 -9.64 -3.14
CA ARG A 82 3.69 -8.74 -3.48
C ARG A 82 2.35 -9.37 -3.22
N VAL A 83 1.40 -8.55 -2.79
CA VAL A 83 -0.01 -8.94 -2.67
C VAL A 83 -0.91 -7.82 -3.19
N THR A 84 -2.03 -8.18 -3.79
CA THR A 84 -3.07 -7.24 -4.24
C THR A 84 -4.36 -7.53 -3.50
N LEU A 85 -4.86 -6.52 -2.78
CA LEU A 85 -6.08 -6.59 -1.99
C LEU A 85 -7.23 -5.94 -2.76
N ARG A 86 -8.41 -6.56 -2.69
CA ARG A 86 -9.67 -6.08 -3.29
C ARG A 86 -10.83 -6.37 -2.35
N GLY A 87 -11.96 -5.67 -2.56
CA GLY A 87 -13.17 -5.88 -1.77
C GLY A 87 -12.97 -5.63 -0.29
N ASP A 88 -13.55 -6.47 0.55
CA ASP A 88 -13.55 -6.28 2.01
C ASP A 88 -12.16 -6.25 2.61
N ARG A 89 -11.26 -7.15 2.18
CA ARG A 89 -9.86 -7.17 2.65
C ARG A 89 -9.12 -5.87 2.35
N MET A 90 -9.42 -5.23 1.25
CA MET A 90 -8.85 -3.93 0.89
C MET A 90 -9.33 -2.86 1.88
N TRP A 91 -10.62 -2.83 2.20
CA TRP A 91 -11.18 -1.87 3.14
C TRP A 91 -10.67 -2.08 4.56
N ASP A 92 -10.60 -3.33 5.02
CA ASP A 92 -10.06 -3.69 6.32
C ASP A 92 -8.59 -3.26 6.46
N PHE A 93 -7.79 -3.47 5.40
CA PHE A 93 -6.40 -3.03 5.39
C PHE A 93 -6.28 -1.50 5.41
N LEU A 94 -7.08 -0.79 4.62
CA LEU A 94 -7.06 0.69 4.58
C LEU A 94 -7.48 1.29 5.92
N ASP A 95 -8.48 0.76 6.57
CA ASP A 95 -8.91 1.23 7.88
C ASP A 95 -7.78 1.06 8.91
N ARG A 96 -7.17 -0.11 8.99
CA ARG A 96 -6.02 -0.34 9.88
C ARG A 96 -4.82 0.54 9.54
N LEU A 97 -4.54 0.76 8.25
CA LEU A 97 -3.48 1.65 7.80
C LEU A 97 -3.70 3.08 8.30
N ILE A 98 -4.90 3.62 8.08
CA ILE A 98 -5.22 5.03 8.40
C ILE A 98 -5.39 5.23 9.89
N SER A 99 -6.16 4.36 10.57
CA SER A 99 -6.56 4.56 11.97
C SER A 99 -5.49 4.10 12.96
N VAL A 100 -4.68 3.10 12.62
CA VAL A 100 -3.75 2.46 13.56
C VAL A 100 -2.29 2.62 13.15
N ALA A 101 -1.93 2.26 11.91
CA ALA A 101 -0.54 2.18 11.48
C ALA A 101 0.10 3.55 11.27
N LEU A 102 -0.56 4.46 10.55
CA LEU A 102 -0.01 5.79 10.26
C LEU A 102 0.27 6.62 11.53
N PRO A 103 -0.61 6.67 12.54
CA PRO A 103 -0.32 7.38 13.78
C PRO A 103 0.88 6.83 14.58
N ARG A 104 1.26 5.58 14.35
CA ARG A 104 2.42 4.93 14.99
C ARG A 104 3.74 5.17 14.29
N VAL A 105 3.72 5.77 13.11
CA VAL A 105 4.95 6.13 12.39
C VAL A 105 5.73 7.13 13.23
N ARG A 106 7.02 6.87 13.45
CA ARG A 106 7.90 7.75 14.21
C ARG A 106 7.99 9.12 13.53
N ASP A 107 7.84 10.20 14.30
CA ASP A 107 7.86 11.59 13.82
C ASP A 107 6.86 11.86 12.68
N PHE A 108 5.67 11.26 12.76
CA PHE A 108 4.65 11.39 11.74
C PHE A 108 4.16 12.83 11.61
N ARG A 109 4.33 13.43 10.43
CA ARG A 109 3.88 14.80 10.08
C ARG A 109 2.82 14.82 8.98
N GLY A 110 2.23 13.68 8.67
CA GLY A 110 1.33 13.49 7.55
C GLY A 110 1.99 12.83 6.35
N VAL A 111 1.17 12.36 5.42
CA VAL A 111 1.64 11.73 4.18
C VAL A 111 1.77 12.77 3.07
N SER A 112 2.74 12.61 2.17
CA SER A 112 3.00 13.55 1.09
C SER A 112 1.83 13.62 0.10
N GLY A 113 1.31 14.81 -0.18
CA GLY A 113 0.33 15.03 -1.23
C GLY A 113 0.88 14.97 -2.65
N LYS A 114 2.22 14.81 -2.82
CA LYS A 114 2.90 14.78 -4.13
C LYS A 114 3.16 13.37 -4.67
N SER A 115 2.74 12.32 -3.95
CA SER A 115 3.03 10.92 -4.31
C SER A 115 1.94 10.29 -5.19
N PHE A 116 1.26 11.11 -5.99
CA PHE A 116 0.33 10.68 -7.03
C PHE A 116 1.06 10.49 -8.36
N ASP A 117 0.50 9.65 -9.23
CA ASP A 117 1.08 9.29 -10.53
C ASP A 117 0.55 10.10 -11.74
N GLY A 118 -0.27 11.12 -11.52
CA GLY A 118 -0.95 11.90 -12.56
C GLY A 118 -2.26 11.26 -13.07
N ARG A 119 -2.57 10.04 -12.64
CA ARG A 119 -3.79 9.29 -13.00
C ARG A 119 -4.70 8.99 -11.82
N GLY A 120 -4.39 9.57 -10.67
CA GLY A 120 -5.16 9.38 -9.45
C GLY A 120 -4.80 8.13 -8.66
N ASN A 121 -3.66 7.50 -8.88
CA ASN A 121 -3.14 6.46 -8.01
C ASN A 121 -2.15 7.07 -7.01
N TYR A 122 -2.16 6.57 -5.80
CA TYR A 122 -1.33 7.06 -4.70
C TYR A 122 -0.38 5.99 -4.20
N THR A 123 0.91 6.31 -4.05
CA THR A 123 1.90 5.39 -3.51
C THR A 123 2.54 5.92 -2.24
N LEU A 124 2.46 5.16 -1.17
CA LEU A 124 3.06 5.42 0.13
C LEU A 124 4.21 4.45 0.39
N GLY A 125 5.41 4.98 0.67
CA GLY A 125 6.54 4.19 1.15
C GLY A 125 6.61 4.21 2.67
N ILE A 126 6.57 3.04 3.28
CA ILE A 126 6.76 2.83 4.72
C ILE A 126 8.14 2.22 4.93
N ARG A 127 8.94 2.83 5.80
CA ARG A 127 10.31 2.35 6.10
C ARG A 127 10.32 1.18 7.07
N ASP A 128 9.31 1.12 7.94
CA ASP A 128 9.23 0.15 9.02
C ASP A 128 7.84 -0.48 9.05
N HIS A 129 7.76 -1.78 8.77
CA HIS A 129 6.51 -2.53 8.80
C HIS A 129 6.04 -2.87 10.22
N LEU A 130 6.87 -2.64 11.24
CA LEU A 130 6.53 -2.85 12.67
C LEU A 130 5.46 -1.87 13.19
N ILE A 131 5.08 -0.87 12.41
CA ILE A 131 3.95 0.01 12.73
C ILE A 131 2.62 -0.74 12.76
N PHE A 132 2.53 -1.88 12.09
CA PHE A 132 1.36 -2.75 12.10
C PHE A 132 1.37 -3.65 13.32
N GLN A 133 0.20 -3.80 13.96
CA GLN A 133 0.06 -4.61 15.20
C GLN A 133 0.15 -6.11 14.93
N GLU A 134 -0.15 -6.54 13.72
CA GLU A 134 -0.17 -7.94 13.30
C GLU A 134 1.23 -8.54 13.19
N VAL A 135 2.24 -7.70 13.12
CA VAL A 135 3.65 -8.12 13.05
C VAL A 135 4.18 -8.33 14.45
N ASP A 136 4.58 -9.55 14.76
CA ASP A 136 5.19 -9.88 16.05
C ASP A 136 6.63 -9.37 16.12
N TYR A 137 6.85 -8.34 16.94
CA TYR A 137 8.16 -7.72 17.13
C TYR A 137 9.27 -8.71 17.51
N ASN A 138 8.92 -9.78 18.25
CA ASN A 138 9.90 -10.77 18.72
C ASN A 138 10.39 -11.71 17.61
N LYS A 139 9.64 -11.83 16.50
CA LYS A 139 9.97 -12.68 15.35
C LYS A 139 10.73 -11.94 14.26
N VAL A 140 10.72 -10.61 14.30
CA VAL A 140 11.34 -9.78 13.25
C VAL A 140 12.80 -9.56 13.56
N GLU A 141 13.69 -10.18 12.79
CA GLU A 141 15.14 -9.97 12.90
C GLU A 141 15.55 -8.57 12.40
N ARG A 142 14.87 -8.05 11.37
CA ARG A 142 15.18 -6.74 10.76
C ARG A 142 13.93 -6.02 10.27
N THR A 143 13.95 -4.70 10.37
CA THR A 143 12.92 -3.85 9.80
C THR A 143 12.95 -3.90 8.28
N LYS A 144 11.78 -4.07 7.67
CA LYS A 144 11.61 -4.17 6.22
C LYS A 144 10.78 -2.99 5.73
N GLY A 145 11.23 -2.37 4.65
CA GLY A 145 10.46 -1.33 3.97
C GLY A 145 9.36 -1.91 3.10
N MET A 146 8.23 -1.21 3.01
CA MET A 146 7.08 -1.64 2.21
C MET A 146 6.51 -0.48 1.41
N ASN A 147 6.13 -0.74 0.17
CA ASN A 147 5.38 0.19 -0.66
C ASN A 147 3.91 -0.22 -0.70
N ILE A 148 3.03 0.74 -0.44
CA ILE A 148 1.58 0.59 -0.48
C ILE A 148 1.07 1.47 -1.61
N THR A 149 0.51 0.86 -2.65
CA THR A 149 -0.07 1.59 -3.79
C THR A 149 -1.58 1.45 -3.76
N ILE A 150 -2.28 2.57 -3.63
CA ILE A 150 -3.74 2.67 -3.67
C ILE A 150 -4.14 3.05 -5.08
N VAL A 151 -4.83 2.16 -5.77
CA VAL A 151 -5.30 2.37 -7.14
C VAL A 151 -6.75 2.80 -7.09
N THR A 152 -7.05 3.94 -7.76
CA THR A 152 -8.39 4.51 -7.80
C THR A 152 -8.91 4.64 -9.23
N THR A 153 -10.20 4.82 -9.38
CA THR A 153 -10.85 5.11 -10.66
C THR A 153 -11.00 6.62 -10.93
N ALA A 154 -10.30 7.46 -10.15
CA ALA A 154 -10.46 8.92 -10.21
C ALA A 154 -10.00 9.54 -11.53
N GLY A 155 -9.01 8.94 -12.21
CA GLY A 155 -8.42 9.43 -13.46
C GLY A 155 -7.66 10.74 -13.35
N ASN A 156 -7.71 11.42 -12.19
CA ASN A 156 -7.09 12.71 -11.90
C ASN A 156 -6.65 12.72 -10.42
N ASP A 157 -5.50 13.32 -10.15
CA ASP A 157 -4.90 13.37 -8.80
C ASP A 157 -5.74 14.20 -7.82
N GLU A 158 -6.37 15.28 -8.26
CA GLU A 158 -7.21 16.12 -7.39
C GLU A 158 -8.40 15.35 -6.83
N ARG A 159 -9.11 14.60 -7.69
CA ARG A 159 -10.24 13.77 -7.29
C ARG A 159 -9.83 12.63 -6.38
N ALA A 160 -8.67 12.02 -6.67
CA ALA A 160 -8.11 10.96 -5.84
C ALA A 160 -7.68 11.49 -4.46
N GLN A 161 -7.03 12.65 -4.42
CA GLN A 161 -6.62 13.29 -3.18
C GLN A 161 -7.83 13.65 -2.30
N TYR A 162 -8.87 14.20 -2.92
CA TYR A 162 -10.11 14.50 -2.21
C TYR A 162 -10.74 13.22 -1.64
N LEU A 163 -10.84 12.15 -2.46
CA LEU A 163 -11.36 10.85 -2.02
C LEU A 163 -10.58 10.30 -0.82
N LEU A 164 -9.25 10.28 -0.90
CA LEU A 164 -8.40 9.76 0.18
C LEU A 164 -8.47 10.64 1.44
N ARG A 165 -8.61 11.96 1.29
CA ARG A 165 -8.80 12.89 2.42
C ARG A 165 -10.11 12.62 3.14
N GLU A 166 -11.20 12.44 2.42
CA GLU A 166 -12.51 12.12 3.00
C GLU A 166 -12.54 10.73 3.66
N LEU A 167 -11.68 9.80 3.23
CA LEU A 167 -11.46 8.51 3.90
C LEU A 167 -10.63 8.63 5.18
N GLY A 168 -10.12 9.82 5.51
CA GLY A 168 -9.34 10.08 6.72
C GLY A 168 -7.82 10.03 6.53
N MET A 169 -7.32 9.99 5.29
CA MET A 169 -5.87 10.00 5.04
C MET A 169 -5.26 11.34 5.48
N PRO A 170 -4.28 11.33 6.40
CA PRO A 170 -3.68 12.55 6.95
C PRO A 170 -2.62 13.13 6.02
N PHE A 171 -3.02 13.90 5.02
CA PHE A 171 -2.06 14.60 4.14
C PHE A 171 -1.38 15.77 4.85
N THR A 172 -0.09 15.95 4.57
CA THR A 172 0.66 17.14 5.00
C THR A 172 0.06 18.38 4.32
N ARG A 173 -0.09 19.46 5.10
CA ARG A 173 -0.55 20.77 4.61
C ARG A 173 0.50 21.47 3.76
#